data_24ea8f906635de0f1c711c4dcd04080a
#
_entry.id   24ea8f906635de0f1c711c4dcd04080a
#
_cell.length_a   1.000
_cell.length_b   1.000
_cell.length_c   1.000
_cell.angle_alpha   90.00
_cell.angle_beta   90.00
_cell.angle_gamma   90.00
#
_symmetry.space_group_name_H-M   'P 1'
#
loop_
_entity.id
_entity.type
_entity.pdbx_description
1 polymer ?
#
loop_
_entity_poly.entity_id
_entity_poly.type
_entity_poly.pdbx_seq_one_letter_code
_entity_poly.pdbx_strand_id
1 'polypeptide(L)'
;MAARYLLDTNIASYIIKGNIPSVRRRLLRVPMAQVAISAVTESELRYGVARRPGATQLQKIVEEFLLRVTVLPWDSDATQQYGHLRASLESAGSPMGNLDLMIGAHALALGAVLVTNDQAFTRIRKLKVEDWTT
;
A
#
# COMPACT_ATOMS: atom_id res chain seq x y z
N MET A 1 8.49 6.19 16.10
CA MET A 1 7.10 6.56 15.85
C MET A 1 6.48 5.57 14.87
N ALA A 2 5.30 5.07 15.17
CA ALA A 2 4.63 4.14 14.29
C ALA A 2 4.14 4.82 13.02
N ALA A 3 4.10 4.08 11.91
CA ALA A 3 3.56 4.57 10.66
C ALA A 3 2.07 4.87 10.82
N ARG A 4 1.63 6.03 10.34
CA ARG A 4 0.24 6.44 10.37
C ARG A 4 -0.48 6.12 9.05
N TYR A 5 0.24 6.15 7.94
CA TYR A 5 -0.29 5.94 6.60
C TYR A 5 0.41 4.77 5.94
N LEU A 6 -0.38 3.85 5.42
CA LEU A 6 0.13 2.78 4.56
C LEU A 6 -0.35 3.05 3.15
N LEU A 7 0.56 3.20 2.21
CA LEU A 7 0.22 3.44 0.81
C LEU A 7 -0.05 2.11 0.12
N ASP A 8 -1.13 2.03 -0.66
CA ASP A 8 -1.29 0.86 -1.52
C ASP A 8 -0.36 0.96 -2.74
N THR A 9 -0.30 -0.10 -3.53
CA THR A 9 0.62 -0.19 -4.65
C THR A 9 0.34 0.86 -5.72
N ASN A 10 -0.93 1.16 -6.00
CA ASN A 10 -1.29 2.16 -7.00
C ASN A 10 -0.83 3.56 -6.57
N ILE A 11 -1.07 3.91 -5.31
CA ILE A 11 -0.64 5.21 -4.79
C ILE A 11 0.89 5.32 -4.81
N ALA A 12 1.60 4.27 -4.41
CA ALA A 12 3.06 4.24 -4.50
C ALA A 12 3.53 4.46 -5.94
N SER A 13 2.87 3.80 -6.91
CA SER A 13 3.17 3.99 -8.33
C SER A 13 2.93 5.42 -8.79
N TYR A 14 1.85 6.05 -8.34
CA TYR A 14 1.57 7.45 -8.70
C TYR A 14 2.64 8.40 -8.15
N ILE A 15 3.13 8.14 -6.95
CA ILE A 15 4.22 8.93 -6.36
C ILE A 15 5.49 8.76 -7.18
N ILE A 16 5.84 7.52 -7.55
CA ILE A 16 7.02 7.21 -8.34
C ILE A 16 6.97 7.91 -9.70
N LYS A 17 5.80 7.87 -10.36
CA LYS A 17 5.62 8.51 -11.66
C LYS A 17 5.52 10.04 -11.57
N GLY A 18 5.06 10.54 -10.43
CA GLY A 18 4.91 11.97 -10.20
C GLY A 18 3.84 12.64 -11.06
N ASN A 19 2.83 11.90 -11.53
CA ASN A 19 1.87 12.39 -12.52
C ASN A 19 0.50 12.76 -11.94
N ILE A 20 0.29 12.68 -10.62
CA ILE A 20 -0.95 13.09 -9.97
C ILE A 20 -0.65 14.18 -8.94
N PRO A 21 -0.92 15.46 -9.28
CA PRO A 21 -0.53 16.57 -8.39
C PRO A 21 -1.13 16.50 -6.99
N SER A 22 -2.39 16.04 -6.85
CA SER A 22 -3.05 15.96 -5.54
C SER A 22 -2.36 14.95 -4.61
N VAL A 23 -1.87 13.82 -5.15
CA VAL A 23 -1.11 12.84 -4.38
C VAL A 23 0.17 13.46 -3.85
N ARG A 24 0.89 14.17 -4.72
CA ARG A 24 2.13 14.84 -4.33
C ARG A 24 1.87 15.90 -3.25
N ARG A 25 0.81 16.72 -3.41
CA ARG A 25 0.47 17.74 -2.42
C ARG A 25 0.19 17.12 -1.04
N ARG A 26 -0.58 16.02 -1.02
CA ARG A 26 -0.92 15.35 0.23
C ARG A 26 0.33 14.74 0.88
N LEU A 27 1.18 14.12 0.08
CA LEU A 27 2.44 13.52 0.58
C LEU A 27 3.35 14.56 1.22
N LEU A 28 3.46 15.75 0.62
CA LEU A 28 4.31 16.81 1.14
C LEU A 28 3.82 17.41 2.47
N ARG A 29 2.56 17.15 2.84
CA ARG A 29 1.97 17.65 4.09
C ARG A 29 2.17 16.72 5.27
N VAL A 30 2.66 15.51 5.05
CA VAL A 30 2.83 14.54 6.13
C VAL A 30 4.32 14.24 6.32
N PRO A 31 4.76 14.02 7.57
CA PRO A 31 6.14 13.62 7.81
C PRO A 31 6.43 12.26 7.18
N MET A 32 7.55 12.13 6.48
CA MET A 32 7.91 10.85 5.84
C MET A 32 8.04 9.70 6.83
N ALA A 33 8.39 9.99 8.10
CA ALA A 33 8.45 8.97 9.14
C ALA A 33 7.10 8.32 9.43
N GLN A 34 5.99 8.96 9.02
CA GLN A 34 4.64 8.42 9.20
C GLN A 34 4.13 7.67 7.97
N VAL A 35 4.89 7.63 6.89
CA VAL A 35 4.47 7.02 5.62
C VAL A 35 5.21 5.70 5.42
N ALA A 36 4.47 4.66 5.18
CA ALA A 36 5.02 3.32 4.98
C ALA A 36 4.35 2.61 3.82
N ILE A 37 5.01 1.58 3.34
CA ILE A 37 4.42 0.57 2.45
C ILE A 37 4.61 -0.80 3.07
N SER A 38 3.75 -1.73 2.70
CA SER A 38 3.92 -3.14 3.03
C SER A 38 5.03 -3.75 2.19
N ALA A 39 5.72 -4.77 2.71
CA ALA A 39 6.61 -5.61 1.90
C ALA A 39 5.87 -6.24 0.72
N VAL A 40 4.55 -6.42 0.81
CA VAL A 40 3.72 -6.87 -0.31
C VAL A 40 3.77 -5.85 -1.46
N THR A 41 3.61 -4.56 -1.15
CA THR A 41 3.74 -3.50 -2.15
C THR A 41 5.15 -3.44 -2.72
N GLU A 42 6.16 -3.60 -1.88
CA GLU A 42 7.54 -3.69 -2.36
C GLU A 42 7.70 -4.82 -3.39
N SER A 43 7.11 -5.99 -3.11
CA SER A 43 7.14 -7.12 -4.05
C SER A 43 6.53 -6.76 -5.40
N GLU A 44 5.41 -6.05 -5.40
CA GLU A 44 4.75 -5.63 -6.63
C GLU A 44 5.60 -4.62 -7.41
N LEU A 45 6.22 -3.67 -6.71
CA LEU A 45 7.11 -2.69 -7.34
C LEU A 45 8.34 -3.36 -7.94
N ARG A 46 8.96 -4.29 -7.23
CA ARG A 46 10.12 -5.04 -7.73
C ARG A 46 9.76 -5.92 -8.91
N TYR A 47 8.58 -6.53 -8.91
CA TYR A 47 8.08 -7.27 -10.05
C TYR A 47 7.92 -6.36 -11.27
N GLY A 48 7.36 -5.17 -11.07
CA GLY A 48 7.20 -4.20 -12.15
C GLY A 48 8.52 -3.80 -12.81
N VAL A 49 9.60 -3.71 -12.02
CA VAL A 49 10.95 -3.47 -12.54
C VAL A 49 11.49 -4.71 -13.25
N ALA A 50 11.38 -5.87 -12.62
CA ALA A 50 11.97 -7.12 -13.13
C ALA A 50 11.40 -7.51 -14.50
N ARG A 51 10.14 -7.25 -14.75
CA ARG A 51 9.51 -7.56 -16.05
C ARG A 51 9.90 -6.59 -17.18
N ARG A 52 10.68 -5.54 -16.86
CA ARG A 52 11.17 -4.54 -17.84
C ARG A 52 12.68 -4.40 -17.73
N PRO A 53 13.46 -5.44 -18.11
CA PRO A 53 14.90 -5.48 -17.82
C PRO A 53 15.72 -4.35 -18.47
N GLY A 54 15.23 -3.71 -19.51
CA GLY A 54 15.92 -2.58 -20.13
C GLY A 54 15.58 -1.22 -19.57
N ALA A 55 14.63 -1.14 -18.62
CA ALA A 55 14.14 0.13 -18.10
C ALA A 55 14.98 0.62 -16.91
N THR A 56 16.20 1.07 -17.19
CA THR A 56 17.15 1.50 -16.14
C THR A 56 16.66 2.72 -15.36
N GLN A 57 15.95 3.63 -16.01
CA GLN A 57 15.39 4.81 -15.34
C GLN A 57 14.30 4.40 -14.34
N LEU A 58 13.42 3.50 -14.72
CA LEU A 58 12.39 2.99 -13.82
C LEU A 58 13.02 2.30 -12.61
N GLN A 59 14.02 1.46 -12.84
CA GLN A 59 14.74 0.77 -11.77
C GLN A 59 15.31 1.77 -10.76
N LYS A 60 15.94 2.83 -11.25
CA LYS A 60 16.55 3.86 -10.42
C LYS A 60 15.51 4.61 -9.57
N ILE A 61 14.39 5.00 -10.18
CA ILE A 61 13.33 5.74 -9.48
C ILE A 61 12.70 4.86 -8.40
N VAL A 62 12.45 3.59 -8.68
CA VAL A 62 11.88 2.65 -7.72
C VAL A 62 12.83 2.44 -6.55
N GLU A 63 14.12 2.23 -6.81
CA GLU A 63 15.10 2.08 -5.74
C GLU A 63 15.19 3.33 -4.85
N GLU A 64 15.15 4.51 -5.43
CA GLU A 64 15.14 5.76 -4.66
C GLU A 64 13.89 5.88 -3.80
N PHE A 65 12.73 5.53 -4.32
CA PHE A 65 11.49 5.54 -3.54
C PHE A 65 11.59 4.58 -2.34
N LEU A 66 12.08 3.37 -2.58
CA LEU A 66 12.22 2.36 -1.52
C LEU A 66 13.21 2.77 -0.42
N LEU A 67 14.18 3.60 -0.75
CA LEU A 67 15.11 4.13 0.26
C LEU A 67 14.49 5.21 1.14
N ARG A 68 13.47 5.92 0.63
CA ARG A 68 12.86 7.06 1.34
C ARG A 68 11.65 6.67 2.18
N VAL A 69 10.90 5.67 1.73
CA VAL A 69 9.70 5.21 2.44
C VAL A 69 10.08 4.14 3.45
N THR A 70 9.32 4.03 4.53
CA THR A 70 9.48 2.91 5.46
C THR A 70 8.81 1.68 4.86
N VAL A 71 9.56 0.60 4.69
CA VAL A 71 9.02 -0.68 4.24
C VAL A 71 8.82 -1.56 5.47
N LEU A 72 7.56 -1.98 5.70
CA LEU A 72 7.22 -2.79 6.87
C LEU A 72 7.11 -4.26 6.49
N PRO A 73 7.71 -5.15 7.28
CA PRO A 73 7.68 -6.58 6.99
C PRO A 73 6.29 -7.16 7.18
N TRP A 74 5.99 -8.20 6.43
CA TRP A 74 4.78 -8.99 6.58
C TRP A 74 4.97 -9.92 7.79
N ASP A 75 4.48 -9.52 8.95
CA ASP A 75 4.71 -10.21 10.22
C ASP A 75 3.50 -11.06 10.66
N SER A 76 3.61 -11.67 11.83
CA SER A 76 2.56 -12.53 12.37
C SER A 76 1.24 -11.78 12.59
N ASP A 77 1.30 -10.53 13.05
CA ASP A 77 0.08 -9.75 13.27
C ASP A 77 -0.65 -9.52 11.94
N ALA A 78 0.08 -9.25 10.87
CA ALA A 78 -0.50 -9.11 9.54
C ALA A 78 -1.13 -10.43 9.07
N THR A 79 -0.49 -11.57 9.32
CA THR A 79 -1.04 -12.88 8.93
C THR A 79 -2.34 -13.21 9.67
N GLN A 80 -2.45 -12.85 10.94
CA GLN A 80 -3.67 -13.07 11.72
C GLN A 80 -4.82 -12.23 11.17
N GLN A 81 -4.58 -10.97 10.90
CA GLN A 81 -5.59 -10.10 10.29
C GLN A 81 -6.02 -10.61 8.93
N TYR A 82 -5.07 -11.08 8.12
CA TYR A 82 -5.36 -11.63 6.81
C TYR A 82 -6.31 -12.83 6.90
N GLY A 83 -6.03 -13.78 7.79
CA GLY A 83 -6.86 -14.98 7.94
C GLY A 83 -8.29 -14.65 8.34
N HIS A 84 -8.47 -13.79 9.35
CA HIS A 84 -9.80 -13.37 9.77
C HIS A 84 -10.54 -12.59 8.71
N LEU A 85 -9.86 -11.66 8.06
CA LEU A 85 -10.47 -10.78 7.07
C LEU A 85 -10.92 -11.58 5.85
N ARG A 86 -10.06 -12.47 5.36
CA ARG A 86 -10.40 -13.31 4.20
C ARG A 86 -11.60 -14.20 4.48
N ALA A 87 -11.61 -14.87 5.63
CA ALA A 87 -12.72 -15.73 6.02
C ALA A 87 -14.04 -14.95 6.11
N SER A 88 -13.99 -13.76 6.71
CA SER A 88 -15.15 -12.89 6.86
C SER A 88 -15.70 -12.43 5.52
N LEU A 89 -14.84 -11.99 4.62
CA LEU A 89 -15.26 -11.51 3.29
C LEU A 89 -15.81 -12.64 2.42
N GLU A 90 -15.20 -13.82 2.46
CA GLU A 90 -15.69 -14.98 1.71
C GLU A 90 -17.06 -15.42 2.23
N SER A 91 -17.24 -15.45 3.56
CA SER A 91 -18.53 -15.76 4.18
C SER A 91 -19.62 -14.77 3.78
N ALA A 92 -19.27 -13.51 3.62
CA ALA A 92 -20.21 -12.46 3.20
C ALA A 92 -20.45 -12.44 1.70
N GLY A 93 -19.82 -13.31 0.93
CA GLY A 93 -19.95 -13.35 -0.53
C GLY A 93 -19.29 -12.17 -1.22
N SER A 94 -18.29 -11.54 -0.59
CA SER A 94 -17.64 -10.34 -1.10
C SER A 94 -16.11 -10.49 -1.10
N PRO A 95 -15.56 -11.50 -1.81
CA PRO A 95 -14.12 -11.75 -1.81
C PRO A 95 -13.34 -10.61 -2.47
N MET A 96 -12.06 -10.50 -2.10
CA MET A 96 -11.12 -9.55 -2.68
C MET A 96 -9.93 -10.30 -3.27
N GLY A 97 -9.20 -9.66 -4.20
CA GLY A 97 -7.94 -10.18 -4.70
C GLY A 97 -6.92 -10.35 -3.57
N ASN A 98 -6.09 -11.38 -3.65
CA ASN A 98 -5.21 -11.75 -2.54
C ASN A 98 -4.20 -10.66 -2.17
N LEU A 99 -3.59 -10.00 -3.14
CA LEU A 99 -2.60 -8.95 -2.84
C LEU A 99 -3.25 -7.73 -2.18
N ASP A 100 -4.43 -7.30 -2.68
CA ASP A 100 -5.17 -6.20 -2.05
C ASP A 100 -5.61 -6.59 -0.64
N LEU A 101 -6.06 -7.82 -0.47
CA LEU A 101 -6.48 -8.32 0.83
C LEU A 101 -5.32 -8.30 1.83
N MET A 102 -4.12 -8.69 1.39
CA MET A 102 -2.92 -8.62 2.22
C MET A 102 -2.60 -7.18 2.63
N ILE A 103 -2.66 -6.24 1.68
CA ILE A 103 -2.39 -4.84 1.98
C ILE A 103 -3.40 -4.28 2.98
N GLY A 104 -4.69 -4.56 2.78
CA GLY A 104 -5.74 -4.14 3.71
C GLY A 104 -5.57 -4.74 5.11
N ALA A 105 -5.25 -6.03 5.18
CA ALA A 105 -4.97 -6.71 6.44
C ALA A 105 -3.77 -6.12 7.17
N HIS A 106 -2.73 -5.77 6.43
CA HIS A 106 -1.53 -5.15 6.99
C HIS A 106 -1.86 -3.79 7.61
N ALA A 107 -2.65 -2.98 6.91
CA ALA A 107 -3.09 -1.68 7.45
C ALA A 107 -3.90 -1.86 8.75
N LEU A 108 -4.80 -2.85 8.80
CA LEU A 108 -5.54 -3.15 10.02
C LEU A 108 -4.62 -3.56 11.17
N ALA A 109 -3.65 -4.42 10.90
CA ALA A 109 -2.71 -4.88 11.92
C ALA A 109 -1.89 -3.71 12.50
N LEU A 110 -1.58 -2.73 11.67
CA LEU A 110 -0.81 -1.55 12.08
C LEU A 110 -1.67 -0.47 12.74
N GLY A 111 -2.99 -0.55 12.62
CA GLY A 111 -3.87 0.55 13.01
C GLY A 111 -3.66 1.79 12.15
N ALA A 112 -3.18 1.62 10.92
CA ALA A 112 -2.86 2.71 10.00
C ALA A 112 -4.02 3.03 9.07
N VAL A 113 -4.02 4.26 8.54
CA VAL A 113 -4.90 4.65 7.44
C VAL A 113 -4.33 4.07 6.15
N LEU A 114 -5.14 3.37 5.39
CA LEU A 114 -4.76 2.93 4.05
C LEU A 114 -5.02 4.05 3.06
N VAL A 115 -3.99 4.45 2.32
CA VAL A 115 -4.11 5.43 1.25
C VAL A 115 -4.32 4.68 -0.06
N THR A 116 -5.51 4.83 -0.64
CA THR A 116 -5.91 4.10 -1.85
C THR A 116 -7.02 4.84 -2.57
N ASN A 117 -7.12 4.65 -3.88
CA ASN A 117 -8.28 5.09 -4.65
C ASN A 117 -9.14 3.92 -5.14
N ASP A 118 -8.86 2.72 -4.68
CA ASP A 118 -9.60 1.52 -5.08
C ASP A 118 -10.80 1.32 -4.16
N GLN A 119 -12.00 1.35 -4.75
CA GLN A 119 -13.26 1.21 -4.02
C GLN A 119 -13.43 -0.18 -3.40
N ALA A 120 -12.69 -1.19 -3.85
CA ALA A 120 -12.77 -2.53 -3.28
C ALA A 120 -12.46 -2.54 -1.77
N PHE A 121 -11.59 -1.63 -1.31
CA PHE A 121 -11.23 -1.54 0.10
C PHE A 121 -12.37 -1.08 1.01
N THR A 122 -13.44 -0.49 0.46
CA THR A 122 -14.63 -0.14 1.25
C THR A 122 -15.35 -1.36 1.81
N ARG A 123 -15.07 -2.56 1.26
CA ARG A 123 -15.62 -3.82 1.79
C ARG A 123 -15.07 -4.17 3.17
N ILE A 124 -13.95 -3.57 3.55
CA ILE A 124 -13.33 -3.79 4.86
C ILE A 124 -13.81 -2.70 5.81
N ARG A 125 -14.84 -3.01 6.60
CA ARG A 125 -15.54 -1.99 7.42
C ARG A 125 -14.66 -1.28 8.43
N LYS A 126 -13.74 -2.00 9.06
CA LYS A 126 -12.88 -1.45 10.13
C LYS A 126 -11.71 -0.65 9.61
N LEU A 127 -11.47 -0.70 8.29
CA LEU A 127 -10.32 -0.04 7.67
C LEU A 127 -10.61 1.44 7.46
N LYS A 128 -9.71 2.27 7.96
CA LYS A 128 -9.71 3.70 7.64
C LYS A 128 -9.01 3.91 6.31
N VAL A 129 -9.67 4.61 5.41
CA VAL A 129 -9.18 4.82 4.04
C VAL A 129 -9.15 6.32 3.73
N GLU A 130 -8.10 6.77 3.09
CA GLU A 130 -8.01 8.10 2.49
C GLU A 130 -7.67 7.98 1.01
N ASP A 131 -8.31 8.79 0.20
CA ASP A 131 -8.01 8.89 -1.23
C ASP A 131 -7.25 10.19 -1.48
N TRP A 132 -5.97 10.08 -1.84
CA TRP A 132 -5.13 11.25 -2.11
C TRP A 132 -5.18 11.69 -3.58
N THR A 133 -5.98 11.02 -4.41
CA THR A 133 -6.11 11.38 -5.83
C THR A 133 -7.14 12.47 -6.09
N THR A 134 -7.87 12.89 -5.06
CA THR A 134 -8.88 13.95 -5.19
C THR A 134 -8.55 15.20 -4.40
#